data_43481bb097b822ffeb7b76abe4d1f63a
#
_entry.id   43481bb097b822ffeb7b76abe4d1f63a
#
_cell.length_a   1.000
_cell.length_b   1.000
_cell.length_c   1.000
_cell.angle_alpha   90.00
_cell.angle_beta   90.00
_cell.angle_gamma   90.00
#
_symmetry.space_group_name_H-M   'P 1'
#
loop_
_entity.id
_entity.type
_entity.pdbx_description
1 polymer ?
#
loop_
_entity_poly.entity_id
_entity_poly.type
_entity_poly.pdbx_seq_one_letter_code
_entity_poly.pdbx_strand_id
1 'polypeptide(L)'
;MDGTSAIASKDADSIIVTPTGPLLGAEISGIDLTKPLTPAQVAAIRAALVWHKVLFFRDQDISYEDHVRFGRYFGDLEGHPVTATVPGFPEILFIEAADGMKVTDAVYPIARPANKWHTDVTFREKPSMAGILRMRKRPAQGGDTIFADTAAIYSDLPPDVKAKIETLDAEHDIIRSYGYRVTPEKAAKLRAEYPLAVKRLRAAIRQAQKLNLLGNNIGGTP
;
A
#
# COMPACT_ATOMS: atom_id res chain seq x y z
N MET A 1 -3.01 -21.72 24.49
CA MET A 1 -4.41 -21.56 24.03
C MET A 1 -4.35 -21.32 22.55
N ASP A 2 -4.62 -22.37 21.79
CA ASP A 2 -4.42 -22.41 20.35
C ASP A 2 -5.56 -21.72 19.65
N GLY A 3 -5.27 -20.52 19.12
CA GLY A 3 -6.22 -19.71 18.37
C GLY A 3 -6.24 -20.03 16.87
N THR A 4 -6.38 -21.30 16.50
CA THR A 4 -6.61 -21.69 15.10
C THR A 4 -8.11 -21.67 14.84
N SER A 5 -8.67 -20.51 14.57
CA SER A 5 -10.04 -20.42 14.04
C SER A 5 -9.99 -20.53 12.52
N ALA A 6 -9.95 -21.76 12.02
CA ALA A 6 -10.24 -22.06 10.63
C ALA A 6 -11.76 -22.06 10.46
N ILE A 7 -12.31 -20.94 9.96
CA ILE A 7 -13.69 -20.92 9.46
C ILE A 7 -13.64 -21.51 8.04
N ALA A 8 -13.74 -22.83 7.97
CA ALA A 8 -13.89 -23.56 6.71
C ALA A 8 -15.39 -23.63 6.38
N SER A 9 -15.89 -22.68 5.59
CA SER A 9 -17.11 -22.91 4.81
C SER A 9 -16.72 -23.57 3.47
N LYS A 10 -17.36 -24.66 3.14
CA LYS A 10 -17.13 -25.49 1.94
C LYS A 10 -17.75 -24.88 0.67
N ASP A 11 -17.87 -23.57 0.57
CA ASP A 11 -18.43 -22.89 -0.59
C ASP A 11 -17.29 -22.50 -1.54
N ALA A 12 -17.52 -22.67 -2.83
CA ALA A 12 -16.55 -22.33 -3.91
C ALA A 12 -16.09 -20.86 -3.90
N ASP A 13 -16.69 -20.02 -3.06
CA ASP A 13 -16.43 -18.60 -2.86
C ASP A 13 -15.53 -18.27 -1.65
N SER A 14 -15.13 -19.28 -0.85
CA SER A 14 -14.33 -19.03 0.35
C SER A 14 -12.86 -18.83 0.04
N ILE A 15 -12.29 -17.73 0.55
CA ILE A 15 -10.84 -17.53 0.60
C ILE A 15 -10.30 -18.05 1.94
N ILE A 16 -9.03 -18.45 1.96
CA ILE A 16 -8.31 -18.83 3.18
C ILE A 16 -7.38 -17.67 3.55
N VAL A 17 -7.49 -17.20 4.79
CA VAL A 17 -6.63 -16.12 5.32
C VAL A 17 -5.72 -16.72 6.38
N THR A 18 -4.42 -16.74 6.13
CA THR A 18 -3.41 -17.28 7.04
C THR A 18 -2.51 -16.15 7.53
N PRO A 19 -2.57 -15.73 8.81
CA PRO A 19 -1.68 -14.72 9.35
C PRO A 19 -0.20 -15.12 9.18
N THR A 20 0.65 -14.17 8.78
CA THR A 20 2.10 -14.37 8.65
C THR A 20 2.88 -13.92 9.88
N GLY A 21 2.22 -13.23 10.79
CA GLY A 21 2.80 -12.73 12.04
C GLY A 21 1.71 -12.30 13.02
N PRO A 22 2.09 -11.98 14.27
CA PRO A 22 1.13 -11.65 15.32
C PRO A 22 0.50 -10.26 15.16
N LEU A 23 1.13 -9.33 14.44
CA LEU A 23 0.71 -7.93 14.39
C LEU A 23 0.18 -7.51 13.02
N LEU A 24 0.83 -7.94 11.94
CA LEU A 24 0.46 -7.56 10.59
C LEU A 24 0.88 -8.63 9.58
N GLY A 25 0.23 -8.61 8.42
CA GLY A 25 0.48 -9.53 7.32
C GLY A 25 -0.40 -10.79 7.37
N ALA A 26 -0.99 -11.13 6.23
CA ALA A 26 -1.64 -12.40 6.01
C ALA A 26 -1.45 -12.89 4.58
N GLU A 27 -1.39 -14.19 4.41
CA GLU A 27 -1.40 -14.85 3.12
C GLU A 27 -2.83 -15.23 2.74
N ILE A 28 -3.20 -14.91 1.49
CA ILE A 28 -4.51 -15.25 0.94
C ILE A 28 -4.33 -16.40 -0.05
N SER A 29 -5.07 -17.49 0.18
CA SER A 29 -5.09 -18.65 -0.69
C SER A 29 -6.54 -19.07 -1.02
N GLY A 30 -6.69 -20.07 -1.90
CA GLY A 30 -8.00 -20.50 -2.39
C GLY A 30 -8.58 -19.58 -3.45
N ILE A 31 -7.76 -18.74 -4.10
CA ILE A 31 -8.17 -17.75 -5.08
C ILE A 31 -7.25 -17.77 -6.31
N ASP A 32 -7.83 -17.51 -7.47
CA ASP A 32 -7.13 -17.39 -8.75
C ASP A 32 -7.44 -15.99 -9.34
N LEU A 33 -6.45 -15.10 -9.27
CA LEU A 33 -6.61 -13.72 -9.73
C LEU A 33 -6.64 -13.55 -11.25
N THR A 34 -6.41 -14.63 -12.03
CA THR A 34 -6.66 -14.62 -13.48
C THR A 34 -8.16 -14.62 -13.81
N LYS A 35 -9.01 -14.88 -12.81
CA LYS A 35 -10.46 -14.93 -12.92
C LYS A 35 -11.13 -13.74 -12.22
N PRO A 36 -12.33 -13.35 -12.67
CA PRO A 36 -13.16 -12.41 -11.90
C PRO A 36 -13.45 -12.94 -10.50
N LEU A 37 -13.42 -12.04 -9.52
CA LEU A 37 -13.79 -12.35 -8.14
C LEU A 37 -15.28 -12.17 -7.91
N THR A 38 -15.84 -13.00 -7.04
CA THR A 38 -17.22 -12.80 -6.56
C THR A 38 -17.27 -11.64 -5.56
N PRO A 39 -18.43 -11.02 -5.37
CA PRO A 39 -18.61 -9.98 -4.35
C PRO A 39 -18.21 -10.46 -2.94
N ALA A 40 -18.45 -11.73 -2.60
CA ALA A 40 -18.09 -12.32 -1.32
C ALA A 40 -16.57 -12.39 -1.15
N GLN A 41 -15.83 -12.84 -2.19
CA GLN A 41 -14.36 -12.86 -2.18
C GLN A 41 -13.78 -11.45 -2.03
N VAL A 42 -14.30 -10.46 -2.76
CA VAL A 42 -13.86 -9.06 -2.64
C VAL A 42 -14.10 -8.53 -1.23
N ALA A 43 -15.26 -8.78 -0.64
CA ALA A 43 -15.59 -8.36 0.73
C ALA A 43 -14.64 -9.01 1.75
N ALA A 44 -14.37 -10.31 1.61
CA ALA A 44 -13.45 -11.05 2.49
C ALA A 44 -12.00 -10.52 2.37
N ILE A 45 -11.51 -10.22 1.15
CA ILE A 45 -10.18 -9.63 0.95
C ILE A 45 -10.12 -8.23 1.58
N ARG A 46 -11.16 -7.40 1.40
CA ARG A 46 -11.22 -6.08 2.04
C ARG A 46 -11.15 -6.18 3.57
N ALA A 47 -11.92 -7.09 4.16
CA ALA A 47 -11.89 -7.33 5.60
C ALA A 47 -10.51 -7.80 6.08
N ALA A 48 -9.90 -8.75 5.35
CA ALA A 48 -8.55 -9.22 5.64
C ALA A 48 -7.52 -8.09 5.53
N LEU A 49 -7.60 -7.21 4.51
CA LEU A 49 -6.70 -6.07 4.36
C LEU A 49 -6.82 -5.07 5.51
N VAL A 50 -8.04 -4.79 5.94
CA VAL A 50 -8.28 -3.89 7.09
C VAL A 50 -7.70 -4.48 8.37
N TRP A 51 -7.81 -5.77 8.57
CA TRP A 51 -7.31 -6.45 9.78
C TRP A 51 -5.80 -6.62 9.76
N HIS A 52 -5.27 -7.18 8.68
CA HIS A 52 -3.86 -7.57 8.59
C HIS A 52 -2.94 -6.51 7.96
N LYS A 53 -3.48 -5.43 7.38
CA LYS A 53 -2.76 -4.30 6.77
C LYS A 53 -1.97 -4.63 5.49
N VAL A 54 -1.40 -5.82 5.41
CA VAL A 54 -0.63 -6.33 4.26
C VAL A 54 -1.12 -7.72 3.90
N LEU A 55 -1.42 -7.94 2.62
CA LEU A 55 -1.86 -9.24 2.13
C LEU A 55 -0.89 -9.75 1.06
N PHE A 56 -0.60 -11.03 1.11
CA PHE A 56 0.25 -11.72 0.16
C PHE A 56 -0.58 -12.72 -0.64
N PHE A 57 -0.45 -12.66 -1.95
CA PHE A 57 -1.08 -13.58 -2.89
C PHE A 57 0.05 -14.32 -3.61
N ARG A 58 0.27 -15.60 -3.25
CA ARG A 58 1.33 -16.41 -3.84
C ARG A 58 0.91 -16.98 -5.19
N ASP A 59 1.90 -17.24 -6.04
CA ASP A 59 1.78 -18.01 -7.28
C ASP A 59 0.68 -17.49 -8.24
N GLN A 60 0.49 -16.16 -8.28
CA GLN A 60 -0.47 -15.48 -9.14
C GLN A 60 0.21 -14.99 -10.41
N ASP A 61 0.17 -15.81 -11.48
CA ASP A 61 0.69 -15.38 -12.80
C ASP A 61 -0.40 -14.65 -13.60
N ILE A 62 -0.64 -13.41 -13.22
CA ILE A 62 -1.68 -12.55 -13.78
C ILE A 62 -1.15 -11.69 -14.94
N SER A 63 -2.02 -11.30 -15.89
CA SER A 63 -1.73 -10.30 -16.91
C SER A 63 -1.77 -8.87 -16.33
N TYR A 64 -1.51 -7.85 -17.14
CA TYR A 64 -1.73 -6.45 -16.75
C TYR A 64 -3.22 -6.14 -16.62
N GLU A 65 -4.04 -6.72 -17.49
CA GLU A 65 -5.50 -6.61 -17.45
C GLU A 65 -6.06 -7.19 -16.15
N ASP A 66 -5.57 -8.36 -15.74
CA ASP A 66 -5.96 -9.00 -14.48
C ASP A 66 -5.56 -8.14 -13.28
N HIS A 67 -4.35 -7.55 -13.32
CA HIS A 67 -3.86 -6.67 -12.27
C HIS A 67 -4.75 -5.42 -12.14
N VAL A 68 -5.09 -4.77 -13.25
CA VAL A 68 -6.03 -3.63 -13.30
C VAL A 68 -7.41 -4.04 -12.81
N ARG A 69 -7.94 -5.18 -13.29
CA ARG A 69 -9.23 -5.70 -12.84
C ARG A 69 -9.25 -5.92 -11.33
N PHE A 70 -8.21 -6.55 -10.79
CA PHE A 70 -8.09 -6.77 -9.34
C PHE A 70 -8.07 -5.45 -8.57
N GLY A 71 -7.29 -4.48 -9.02
CA GLY A 71 -7.23 -3.16 -8.40
C GLY A 71 -8.59 -2.45 -8.36
N ARG A 72 -9.36 -2.54 -9.44
CA ARG A 72 -10.68 -1.90 -9.56
C ARG A 72 -11.73 -2.40 -8.57
N TYR A 73 -11.57 -3.59 -8.00
CA TYR A 73 -12.43 -4.04 -6.90
C TYR A 73 -12.30 -3.17 -5.64
N PHE A 74 -11.21 -2.42 -5.51
CA PHE A 74 -10.94 -1.60 -4.32
C PHE A 74 -11.21 -0.11 -4.53
N GLY A 75 -11.39 0.35 -5.75
CA GLY A 75 -11.72 1.74 -6.09
C GLY A 75 -11.16 2.16 -7.45
N ASP A 76 -11.23 3.46 -7.71
CA ASP A 76 -10.64 4.05 -8.91
C ASP A 76 -9.13 3.94 -8.85
N LEU A 77 -8.52 3.64 -10.00
CA LEU A 77 -7.09 3.51 -10.13
C LEU A 77 -6.48 4.83 -10.61
N GLU A 78 -5.33 5.15 -10.09
CA GLU A 78 -4.64 6.40 -10.41
C GLU A 78 -3.22 6.12 -10.91
N GLY A 79 -2.84 6.80 -11.99
CA GLY A 79 -1.46 6.83 -12.45
C GLY A 79 -0.57 7.70 -11.54
N HIS A 80 0.75 7.52 -11.64
CA HIS A 80 1.71 8.35 -10.94
C HIS A 80 2.21 9.50 -11.83
N PRO A 81 2.22 10.76 -11.36
CA PRO A 81 2.51 11.91 -12.22
C PRO A 81 3.97 12.00 -12.70
N VAL A 82 4.89 11.25 -12.06
CA VAL A 82 6.33 11.33 -12.33
C VAL A 82 6.93 10.00 -12.78
N THR A 83 6.44 8.88 -12.25
CA THR A 83 7.01 7.56 -12.52
C THR A 83 6.49 7.02 -13.86
N ALA A 84 7.36 6.35 -14.61
CA ALA A 84 6.99 5.68 -15.85
C ALA A 84 5.92 4.60 -15.62
N THR A 85 5.01 4.48 -16.57
CA THR A 85 3.92 3.52 -16.52
C THR A 85 4.09 2.48 -17.63
N VAL A 86 3.39 1.36 -17.51
CA VAL A 86 3.36 0.34 -18.55
C VAL A 86 2.59 0.88 -19.75
N PRO A 87 3.11 0.77 -20.99
CA PRO A 87 2.38 1.15 -22.20
C PRO A 87 1.00 0.48 -22.27
N GLY A 88 -0.05 1.27 -22.46
CA GLY A 88 -1.44 0.81 -22.47
C GLY A 88 -2.09 0.66 -21.09
N PHE A 89 -1.33 0.78 -20.00
CA PHE A 89 -1.80 0.65 -18.60
C PHE A 89 -1.27 1.81 -17.75
N PRO A 90 -1.84 3.01 -17.87
CA PRO A 90 -1.35 4.20 -17.16
C PRO A 90 -1.45 4.09 -15.64
N GLU A 91 -2.26 3.15 -15.13
CA GLU A 91 -2.42 2.86 -13.70
C GLU A 91 -1.31 1.96 -13.14
N ILE A 92 -0.52 1.30 -14.01
CA ILE A 92 0.55 0.39 -13.59
C ILE A 92 1.89 1.09 -13.72
N LEU A 93 2.54 1.29 -12.58
CA LEU A 93 3.91 1.79 -12.53
C LEU A 93 4.88 0.66 -12.84
N PHE A 94 5.87 0.95 -13.67
CA PHE A 94 6.96 0.04 -13.93
C PHE A 94 8.16 0.41 -13.04
N ILE A 95 8.47 -0.47 -12.10
CA ILE A 95 9.60 -0.30 -11.17
C ILE A 95 10.62 -1.37 -11.50
N GLU A 96 11.77 -0.95 -12.04
CA GLU A 96 12.88 -1.82 -12.38
C GLU A 96 14.12 -1.38 -11.62
N ALA A 97 14.79 -2.34 -10.97
CA ALA A 97 16.16 -2.16 -10.51
C ALA A 97 17.10 -2.63 -11.63
N ALA A 98 18.10 -1.82 -11.98
CA ALA A 98 19.09 -2.22 -12.97
C ALA A 98 19.88 -3.43 -12.44
N ASP A 99 20.13 -4.41 -13.31
CA ASP A 99 20.94 -5.57 -12.98
C ASP A 99 22.34 -5.12 -12.51
N GLY A 100 22.80 -5.66 -11.38
CA GLY A 100 24.10 -5.32 -10.80
C GLY A 100 24.15 -4.03 -9.98
N MET A 101 23.04 -3.32 -9.81
CA MET A 101 23.01 -2.11 -8.98
C MET A 101 23.23 -2.47 -7.51
N LYS A 102 24.32 -1.97 -6.93
CA LYS A 102 24.57 -2.04 -5.49
C LYS A 102 23.93 -0.84 -4.81
N VAL A 103 23.37 -1.04 -3.62
CA VAL A 103 22.79 0.05 -2.79
C VAL A 103 23.81 1.16 -2.51
N THR A 104 25.11 0.85 -2.64
CA THR A 104 26.24 1.77 -2.47
C THR A 104 26.54 2.62 -3.70
N ASP A 105 25.98 2.33 -4.88
CA ASP A 105 26.29 3.08 -6.10
C ASP A 105 25.60 4.44 -6.06
N ALA A 106 26.39 5.46 -5.75
CA ALA A 106 25.93 6.86 -5.59
C ALA A 106 25.31 7.47 -6.87
N VAL A 107 25.43 6.77 -8.00
CA VAL A 107 24.96 7.23 -9.32
C VAL A 107 23.45 7.11 -9.49
N TYR A 108 22.77 6.30 -8.66
CA TYR A 108 21.32 6.12 -8.76
C TYR A 108 20.59 6.65 -7.54
N PRO A 109 20.11 7.89 -7.58
CA PRO A 109 19.28 8.45 -6.52
C PRO A 109 17.94 7.68 -6.34
N ILE A 110 17.62 6.77 -7.25
CA ILE A 110 16.38 5.95 -7.25
C ILE A 110 16.37 4.91 -6.13
N ALA A 111 17.52 4.34 -5.76
CA ALA A 111 17.61 3.35 -4.70
C ALA A 111 17.52 3.96 -3.28
N ARG A 112 17.77 5.26 -3.12
CA ARG A 112 17.79 5.93 -1.81
C ARG A 112 16.43 6.13 -1.16
N PRO A 113 15.32 6.44 -1.88
CA PRO A 113 14.00 6.55 -1.25
C PRO A 113 13.47 5.24 -0.68
N ALA A 114 13.86 4.10 -1.28
CA ALA A 114 13.37 2.78 -0.89
C ALA A 114 13.84 2.30 0.50
N ASN A 115 14.84 2.94 1.09
CA ASN A 115 15.36 2.62 2.43
C ASN A 115 14.86 3.59 3.52
N LYS A 116 13.84 4.37 3.25
CA LYS A 116 13.17 5.25 4.21
C LYS A 116 11.73 4.80 4.42
N TRP A 117 11.30 4.84 5.67
CA TRP A 117 9.88 4.66 5.98
C TRP A 117 9.05 5.73 5.30
N HIS A 118 8.05 5.32 4.55
CA HIS A 118 7.17 6.22 3.82
C HIS A 118 5.80 5.59 3.59
N THR A 119 4.84 6.42 3.27
CA THR A 119 3.56 6.06 2.67
C THR A 119 3.48 6.75 1.33
N ASP A 120 3.04 6.02 0.29
CA ASP A 120 3.00 6.54 -1.06
C ASP A 120 1.97 7.66 -1.25
N VAL A 121 2.23 8.52 -2.24
CA VAL A 121 1.36 9.59 -2.76
C VAL A 121 0.70 10.47 -1.70
N THR A 122 1.35 10.68 -0.56
CA THR A 122 0.84 11.51 0.55
C THR A 122 0.68 12.99 0.19
N PHE A 123 1.28 13.45 -0.90
CA PHE A 123 1.11 14.79 -1.45
C PHE A 123 -0.29 15.03 -2.05
N ARG A 124 -1.05 13.98 -2.33
CA ARG A 124 -2.44 14.11 -2.78
C ARG A 124 -3.34 14.50 -1.62
N GLU A 125 -4.40 15.25 -1.90
CA GLU A 125 -5.41 15.59 -0.90
C GLU A 125 -6.02 14.31 -0.30
N LYS A 126 -6.35 13.34 -1.16
CA LYS A 126 -6.81 12.00 -0.80
C LYS A 126 -5.78 10.98 -1.27
N PRO A 127 -4.86 10.56 -0.41
CA PRO A 127 -3.91 9.49 -0.76
C PRO A 127 -4.62 8.19 -1.12
N SER A 128 -3.97 7.39 -1.95
CA SER A 128 -4.48 6.07 -2.32
C SER A 128 -4.73 5.21 -1.10
N MET A 129 -5.83 4.44 -1.11
CA MET A 129 -6.20 3.54 -0.01
C MET A 129 -5.16 2.45 0.21
N ALA A 130 -4.64 1.89 -0.88
CA ALA A 130 -3.63 0.83 -0.88
C ALA A 130 -2.82 0.87 -2.17
N GLY A 131 -1.68 0.19 -2.18
CA GLY A 131 -0.91 -0.15 -3.37
C GLY A 131 -0.96 -1.66 -3.61
N ILE A 132 -0.97 -2.07 -4.88
CA ILE A 132 -0.89 -3.47 -5.27
C ILE A 132 0.41 -3.67 -6.02
N LEU A 133 1.34 -4.39 -5.43
CA LEU A 133 2.65 -4.66 -6.00
C LEU A 133 2.69 -6.10 -6.55
N ARG A 134 3.02 -6.23 -7.83
CA ARG A 134 3.32 -7.53 -8.44
C ARG A 134 4.82 -7.67 -8.64
N MET A 135 5.44 -8.63 -7.98
CA MET A 135 6.83 -8.99 -8.18
C MET A 135 6.95 -9.85 -9.46
N ARG A 136 7.61 -9.34 -10.49
CA ARG A 136 7.86 -10.07 -11.74
C ARG A 136 9.23 -10.73 -11.80
N LYS A 137 10.24 -10.06 -11.26
CA LYS A 137 11.62 -10.57 -11.17
C LYS A 137 12.14 -10.22 -9.79
N ARG A 138 12.60 -11.21 -9.06
CA ARG A 138 13.20 -11.00 -7.74
C ARG A 138 14.71 -11.25 -7.79
N PRO A 139 15.52 -10.52 -7.03
CA PRO A 139 16.94 -10.85 -6.86
C PRO A 139 17.06 -12.18 -6.10
N ALA A 140 18.22 -12.82 -6.25
CA ALA A 140 18.52 -14.04 -5.48
C ALA A 140 18.65 -13.75 -3.98
N GLN A 141 19.12 -12.55 -3.62
CA GLN A 141 19.27 -12.10 -2.23
C GLN A 141 18.94 -10.61 -2.11
N GLY A 142 18.37 -10.23 -0.96
CA GLY A 142 18.03 -8.85 -0.64
C GLY A 142 16.81 -8.31 -1.39
N GLY A 143 16.57 -7.01 -1.25
CA GLY A 143 15.41 -6.34 -1.81
C GLY A 143 14.11 -6.58 -1.04
N ASP A 144 14.22 -6.99 0.23
CA ASP A 144 13.06 -7.23 1.09
C ASP A 144 12.30 -5.93 1.38
N THR A 145 10.98 -6.02 1.39
CA THR A 145 10.11 -4.92 1.80
C THR A 145 9.68 -5.13 3.25
N ILE A 146 9.87 -4.10 4.06
CA ILE A 146 9.50 -4.10 5.48
C ILE A 146 8.28 -3.20 5.65
N PHE A 147 7.31 -3.67 6.43
CA PHE A 147 6.07 -2.95 6.71
C PHE A 147 5.94 -2.61 8.19
N ALA A 148 5.27 -1.49 8.49
CA ALA A 148 4.95 -1.08 9.85
C ALA A 148 3.49 -0.61 9.93
N ASP A 149 2.77 -1.03 10.96
CA ASP A 149 1.44 -0.50 11.27
C ASP A 149 1.56 0.79 12.06
N THR A 150 1.43 1.93 11.37
CA THR A 150 1.54 3.24 12.00
C THR A 150 0.42 3.53 12.99
N ALA A 151 -0.74 2.88 12.86
CA ALA A 151 -1.85 3.03 13.80
C ALA A 151 -1.53 2.33 15.14
N ALA A 152 -0.99 1.11 15.09
CA ALA A 152 -0.51 0.41 16.27
C ALA A 152 0.64 1.16 16.94
N ILE A 153 1.64 1.60 16.15
CA ILE A 153 2.77 2.39 16.67
C ILE A 153 2.25 3.65 17.39
N TYR A 154 1.31 4.41 16.79
CA TYR A 154 0.75 5.59 17.44
C TYR A 154 0.03 5.23 18.74
N SER A 155 -0.70 4.12 18.78
CA SER A 155 -1.41 3.67 19.99
C SER A 155 -0.47 3.35 21.13
N ASP A 156 0.75 2.90 20.83
CA ASP A 156 1.75 2.49 21.81
C ASP A 156 2.71 3.63 22.22
N LEU A 157 2.64 4.81 21.56
CA LEU A 157 3.49 5.92 21.90
C LEU A 157 3.24 6.44 23.34
N PRO A 158 4.29 6.89 24.05
CA PRO A 158 4.16 7.55 25.33
C PRO A 158 3.21 8.77 25.27
N PRO A 159 2.46 9.08 26.35
CA PRO A 159 1.48 10.15 26.35
C PRO A 159 2.03 11.54 26.00
N ASP A 160 3.25 11.85 26.43
CA ASP A 160 3.95 13.09 26.13
C ASP A 160 4.31 13.22 24.64
N VAL A 161 4.74 12.11 24.01
CA VAL A 161 5.01 12.05 22.57
C VAL A 161 3.72 12.22 21.78
N LYS A 162 2.62 11.57 22.19
CA LYS A 162 1.29 11.77 21.59
C LYS A 162 0.85 13.23 21.66
N ALA A 163 0.95 13.84 22.86
CA ALA A 163 0.58 15.23 23.06
C ALA A 163 1.35 16.17 22.14
N LYS A 164 2.65 15.92 21.93
CA LYS A 164 3.48 16.68 20.98
C LYS A 164 3.02 16.48 19.54
N ILE A 165 2.77 15.25 19.11
CA ILE A 165 2.33 14.94 17.74
C ILE A 165 0.98 15.59 17.41
N GLU A 166 0.07 15.70 18.37
CA GLU A 166 -1.24 16.32 18.21
C GLU A 166 -1.16 17.80 17.80
N THR A 167 -0.07 18.47 18.11
CA THR A 167 0.15 19.90 17.79
C THR A 167 0.92 20.10 16.47
N LEU A 168 1.45 19.04 15.86
CA LEU A 168 2.29 19.12 14.68
C LEU A 168 1.50 18.96 13.39
N ASP A 169 1.93 19.70 12.38
CA ASP A 169 1.50 19.54 11.00
C ASP A 169 2.66 18.94 10.18
N ALA A 170 2.31 18.18 9.14
CA ALA A 170 3.26 17.63 8.18
C ALA A 170 3.02 18.27 6.81
N GLU A 171 4.09 18.72 6.20
CA GLU A 171 4.10 19.22 4.83
C GLU A 171 4.37 18.06 3.86
N HIS A 172 3.48 17.87 2.90
CA HIS A 172 3.59 16.86 1.86
C HIS A 172 3.75 17.56 0.50
N ASP A 173 4.97 17.58 0.01
CA ASP A 173 5.36 18.26 -1.24
C ASP A 173 5.86 17.25 -2.27
N ILE A 174 5.17 17.17 -3.42
CA ILE A 174 5.56 16.31 -4.53
C ILE A 174 6.95 16.70 -5.06
N ILE A 175 7.31 17.98 -5.04
CA ILE A 175 8.60 18.44 -5.54
C ILE A 175 9.73 18.07 -4.59
N ARG A 176 9.51 18.10 -3.28
CA ARG A 176 10.49 17.62 -2.30
C ARG A 176 10.76 16.12 -2.47
N SER A 177 9.74 15.35 -2.87
CA SER A 177 9.84 13.91 -3.07
C SER A 177 10.41 13.53 -4.44
N TYR A 178 10.04 14.24 -5.50
CA TYR A 178 10.31 13.85 -6.89
C TYR A 178 10.94 14.94 -7.77
N GLY A 179 11.16 16.15 -7.26
CA GLY A 179 11.65 17.30 -8.04
C GLY A 179 12.98 17.04 -8.76
N TYR A 180 13.83 16.19 -8.17
CA TYR A 180 15.11 15.78 -8.77
C TYR A 180 14.97 14.89 -10.03
N ARG A 181 13.76 14.40 -10.31
CA ARG A 181 13.44 13.54 -11.47
C ARG A 181 12.78 14.27 -12.62
N VAL A 182 12.54 15.57 -12.49
CA VAL A 182 11.76 16.34 -13.46
C VAL A 182 12.45 17.65 -13.82
N THR A 183 12.15 18.18 -15.01
CA THR A 183 12.63 19.50 -15.41
C THR A 183 11.94 20.60 -14.60
N PRO A 184 12.51 21.83 -14.53
CA PRO A 184 11.89 22.96 -13.85
C PRO A 184 10.47 23.27 -14.34
N GLU A 185 10.22 23.16 -15.65
CA GLU A 185 8.90 23.39 -16.25
C GLU A 185 7.88 22.35 -15.80
N LYS A 186 8.30 21.07 -15.75
CA LYS A 186 7.44 19.98 -15.24
C LYS A 186 7.22 20.15 -13.75
N ALA A 187 8.22 20.58 -12.98
CA ALA A 187 8.09 20.85 -11.56
C ALA A 187 7.05 21.97 -11.29
N ALA A 188 7.05 23.04 -12.10
CA ALA A 188 6.06 24.11 -11.99
C ALA A 188 4.63 23.61 -12.27
N LYS A 189 4.44 22.78 -13.30
CA LYS A 189 3.14 22.15 -13.59
C LYS A 189 2.67 21.25 -12.45
N LEU A 190 3.58 20.43 -11.91
CA LEU A 190 3.26 19.54 -10.77
C LEU A 190 2.87 20.33 -9.53
N ARG A 191 3.49 21.48 -9.25
CA ARG A 191 3.10 22.34 -8.14
C ARG A 191 1.73 22.97 -8.30
N ALA A 192 1.35 23.30 -9.54
CA ALA A 192 0.03 23.83 -9.85
C ALA A 192 -1.05 22.74 -9.67
N GLU A 193 -0.77 21.51 -10.10
CA GLU A 193 -1.68 20.37 -10.01
C GLU A 193 -1.75 19.79 -8.59
N TYR A 194 -0.61 19.73 -7.90
CA TYR A 194 -0.48 19.22 -6.53
C TYR A 194 0.14 20.32 -5.65
N PRO A 195 -0.66 21.29 -5.19
CA PRO A 195 -0.17 22.31 -4.27
C PRO A 195 0.31 21.68 -2.96
N LEU A 196 1.18 22.38 -2.23
CA LEU A 196 1.69 21.94 -0.96
C LEU A 196 0.53 21.55 -0.03
N ALA A 197 0.48 20.27 0.32
CA ALA A 197 -0.52 19.77 1.25
C ALA A 197 0.02 19.83 2.68
N VAL A 198 -0.62 20.65 3.53
CA VAL A 198 -0.35 20.68 4.96
C VAL A 198 -1.41 19.86 5.65
N LYS A 199 -0.99 18.79 6.34
CA LYS A 199 -1.91 17.88 7.03
C LYS A 199 -1.52 17.78 8.48
N ARG A 200 -2.50 17.81 9.37
CA ARG A 200 -2.28 17.43 10.77
C ARG A 200 -1.63 16.04 10.81
N LEU A 201 -0.49 15.92 11.47
CA LEU A 201 0.24 14.64 11.56
C LEU A 201 -0.66 13.54 12.12
N ARG A 202 -1.52 13.86 13.08
CA ARG A 202 -2.58 13.01 13.59
C ARG A 202 -3.58 12.56 12.52
N ALA A 203 -3.91 13.40 11.52
CA ALA A 203 -4.90 13.05 10.50
C ALA A 203 -4.36 11.99 9.54
N ALA A 204 -3.08 12.02 9.20
CA ALA A 204 -2.43 10.99 8.40
C ALA A 204 -2.47 9.61 9.10
N ILE A 205 -2.29 9.60 10.42
CA ILE A 205 -2.37 8.39 11.25
C ILE A 205 -3.83 7.92 11.37
N ARG A 206 -4.79 8.83 11.60
CA ARG A 206 -6.22 8.49 11.72
C ARG A 206 -6.85 8.02 10.40
N GLN A 207 -6.31 8.36 9.26
CA GLN A 207 -6.82 7.84 7.99
C GLN A 207 -6.63 6.32 7.91
N ALA A 208 -5.51 5.81 8.42
CA ALA A 208 -5.30 4.38 8.61
C ALA A 208 -6.27 3.78 9.65
N GLN A 209 -6.60 4.52 10.72
CA GLN A 209 -7.56 4.09 11.75
C GLN A 209 -9.03 4.05 11.25
N LYS A 210 -9.44 4.96 10.37
CA LYS A 210 -10.80 4.93 9.79
C LYS A 210 -11.05 3.67 8.97
N LEU A 211 -10.05 3.13 8.30
CA LEU A 211 -10.14 1.83 7.63
C LEU A 211 -10.38 0.69 8.63
N ASN A 212 -9.78 0.76 9.82
CA ASN A 212 -10.04 -0.20 10.91
C ASN A 212 -11.47 -0.11 11.47
N LEU A 213 -12.00 1.11 11.63
CA LEU A 213 -13.35 1.32 12.18
C LEU A 213 -14.45 0.89 11.23
N LEU A 214 -14.23 1.02 9.91
CA LEU A 214 -15.18 0.51 8.91
C LEU A 214 -15.21 -1.02 8.88
N GLY A 215 -14.09 -1.69 9.23
CA GLY A 215 -14.04 -3.16 9.39
C GLY A 215 -14.84 -3.67 10.60
N ASN A 216 -14.91 -2.90 11.68
CA ASN A 216 -15.63 -3.28 12.89
C ASN A 216 -17.16 -3.13 12.77
N ASN A 217 -17.66 -2.43 11.72
CA ASN A 217 -19.09 -2.27 11.48
C ASN A 217 -19.66 -3.26 10.44
N ILE A 218 -18.84 -4.16 9.92
CA ILE A 218 -19.31 -5.21 9.01
C ILE A 218 -19.50 -6.51 9.82
N GLY A 219 -20.61 -6.56 10.52
CA GLY A 219 -21.19 -7.80 10.97
C GLY A 219 -20.77 -8.28 12.34
N GLY A 220 -21.69 -8.28 13.21
CA GLY A 220 -21.67 -9.12 14.38
C GLY A 220 -22.37 -8.50 15.56
N THR A 221 -23.64 -8.65 15.62
CA THR A 221 -24.35 -8.82 16.90
C THR A 221 -23.83 -10.04 17.64
N PRO A 222 -23.85 -9.99 18.98
CA PRO A 222 -23.21 -10.96 19.87
C PRO A 222 -23.69 -12.38 19.67
#